data_27b46bf99fa023e95c700dc52f3e8f40
#
_entry.id   27b46bf99fa023e95c700dc52f3e8f40
#
_cell.length_a   1.000
_cell.length_b   1.000
_cell.length_c   1.000
_cell.angle_alpha   90.00
_cell.angle_beta   90.00
_cell.angle_gamma   90.00
#
_symmetry.space_group_name_H-M   'P 1'
#
loop_
_entity.id
_entity.type
_entity.pdbx_description
1 polymer ?
#
loop_
_entity_poly.entity_id
_entity_poly.type
_entity_poly.pdbx_seq_one_letter_code
_entity_poly.pdbx_strand_id
1 'polypeptide(L)'
;MRVGYVPDRLSPPGWMTVERAMRHHAVFYRTWDARFAESLAARLRLPATRRLAHLSRGEAGKLSLLLALAHRPELLILDEPTDSLDPLARREFMELLLEFIADTRATVVISSHLVQELGRFSDWVAVMKDGTLIWETPTSGLRDAIKRLRVGAAPDLSTAGLPFTVLGRETHGREEVWAVRGWEPAMRSTLATRGVDLREVIDLELEDCYVELMRAPEPVEATHAAP
;
A
#
# COMPACT_ATOMS: atom_id res chain seq x y z
N MET A 1 -16.94 -1.22 18.53
CA MET A 1 -16.22 -1.37 17.25
C MET A 1 -15.51 -2.72 17.25
N ARG A 2 -15.65 -3.48 16.19
CA ARG A 2 -14.99 -4.79 16.02
C ARG A 2 -13.79 -4.62 15.13
N VAL A 3 -12.61 -4.95 15.64
CA VAL A 3 -11.34 -4.79 14.92
C VAL A 3 -10.73 -6.16 14.67
N GLY A 4 -10.41 -6.47 13.42
CA GLY A 4 -9.57 -7.59 13.03
C GLY A 4 -8.14 -7.11 12.81
N TYR A 5 -7.16 -7.91 13.22
CA TYR A 5 -5.74 -7.58 13.05
C TYR A 5 -4.98 -8.78 12.49
N VAL A 6 -4.20 -8.54 11.46
CA VAL A 6 -3.25 -9.50 10.89
C VAL A 6 -1.85 -8.92 11.09
N PRO A 7 -1.03 -9.46 11.99
CA PRO A 7 0.35 -9.02 12.17
C PRO A 7 1.24 -9.52 11.04
N ASP A 8 2.38 -8.86 10.79
CA ASP A 8 3.43 -9.33 9.88
C ASP A 8 3.85 -10.79 10.19
N ARG A 9 3.94 -11.12 11.48
CA ARG A 9 4.27 -12.47 11.93
C ARG A 9 3.29 -12.99 12.97
N LEU A 10 2.59 -14.04 12.60
CA LEU A 10 1.77 -14.78 13.55
C LEU A 10 2.66 -15.69 14.41
N SER A 11 2.66 -15.49 15.72
CA SER A 11 3.43 -16.28 16.68
C SER A 11 2.53 -17.04 17.67
N PRO A 12 1.69 -17.97 17.21
CA PRO A 12 0.81 -18.73 18.07
C PRO A 12 1.58 -19.85 18.76
N PRO A 13 1.05 -20.43 19.86
CA PRO A 13 1.61 -21.60 20.49
C PRO A 13 1.73 -22.77 19.51
N GLY A 14 2.97 -23.17 19.19
CA GLY A 14 3.25 -24.16 18.12
C GLY A 14 2.62 -25.55 18.35
N TRP A 15 2.27 -25.88 19.59
CA TRP A 15 1.61 -27.13 19.96
C TRP A 15 0.13 -27.18 19.58
N MET A 16 -0.51 -26.04 19.32
CA MET A 16 -1.91 -25.99 18.88
C MET A 16 -2.05 -26.54 17.45
N THR A 17 -3.22 -27.07 17.12
CA THR A 17 -3.64 -27.33 15.74
C THR A 17 -4.43 -26.13 15.20
N VAL A 18 -4.60 -26.05 13.87
CA VAL A 18 -5.44 -25.03 13.21
C VAL A 18 -6.82 -24.96 13.84
N GLU A 19 -7.49 -26.11 13.99
CA GLU A 19 -8.81 -26.20 14.61
C GLU A 19 -8.82 -25.69 16.06
N ARG A 20 -7.79 -26.00 16.83
CA ARG A 20 -7.67 -25.50 18.21
C ARG A 20 -7.44 -24.00 18.25
N ALA A 21 -6.66 -23.45 17.33
CA ALA A 21 -6.46 -22.01 17.22
C ALA A 21 -7.78 -21.30 16.89
N MET A 22 -8.57 -21.82 15.94
CA MET A 22 -9.88 -21.27 15.62
C MET A 22 -10.83 -21.31 16.84
N ARG A 23 -10.92 -22.44 17.55
CA ARG A 23 -11.75 -22.56 18.76
C ARG A 23 -11.29 -21.63 19.88
N HIS A 24 -9.98 -21.52 20.09
CA HIS A 24 -9.41 -20.61 21.07
C HIS A 24 -9.74 -19.15 20.74
N HIS A 25 -9.58 -18.76 19.49
CA HIS A 25 -9.87 -17.40 19.05
C HIS A 25 -11.35 -17.05 19.16
N ALA A 26 -12.23 -17.99 18.85
CA ALA A 26 -13.68 -17.85 18.92
C ALA A 26 -14.18 -17.42 20.32
N VAL A 27 -13.48 -17.80 21.39
CA VAL A 27 -13.89 -17.47 22.77
C VAL A 27 -13.85 -15.97 23.06
N PHE A 28 -12.98 -15.22 22.34
CA PHE A 28 -12.80 -13.79 22.56
C PHE A 28 -13.80 -12.91 21.79
N TYR A 29 -14.54 -13.50 20.83
CA TYR A 29 -15.42 -12.72 19.95
C TYR A 29 -16.85 -13.24 19.96
N ARG A 30 -17.78 -12.45 20.49
CA ARG A 30 -19.24 -12.80 20.48
C ARG A 30 -19.81 -12.90 19.06
N THR A 31 -19.17 -12.27 18.08
CA THR A 31 -19.57 -12.23 16.68
C THR A 31 -18.84 -13.28 15.84
N TRP A 32 -18.17 -14.25 16.48
CA TRP A 32 -17.50 -15.32 15.75
C TRP A 32 -18.49 -16.12 14.91
N ASP A 33 -18.24 -16.19 13.60
CA ASP A 33 -19.03 -16.97 12.67
C ASP A 33 -18.29 -18.29 12.37
N ALA A 34 -18.69 -19.35 13.09
CA ALA A 34 -18.04 -20.65 12.96
C ALA A 34 -18.19 -21.25 11.54
N ARG A 35 -19.34 -21.07 10.90
CA ARG A 35 -19.58 -21.58 9.53
C ARG A 35 -18.69 -20.84 8.52
N PHE A 36 -18.57 -19.54 8.66
CA PHE A 36 -17.70 -18.74 7.83
C PHE A 36 -16.23 -19.12 8.05
N ALA A 37 -15.78 -19.30 9.30
CA ALA A 37 -14.43 -19.74 9.62
C ALA A 37 -14.10 -21.11 9.00
N GLU A 38 -15.03 -22.07 9.05
CA GLU A 38 -14.88 -23.38 8.42
C GLU A 38 -14.80 -23.28 6.89
N SER A 39 -15.64 -22.45 6.28
CA SER A 39 -15.59 -22.20 4.83
C SER A 39 -14.29 -21.57 4.39
N LEU A 40 -13.76 -20.60 5.17
CA LEU A 40 -12.46 -19.99 4.91
C LEU A 40 -11.33 -21.00 5.07
N ALA A 41 -11.35 -21.85 6.10
CA ALA A 41 -10.34 -22.88 6.30
C ALA A 41 -10.28 -23.85 5.11
N ALA A 42 -11.44 -24.27 4.61
CA ALA A 42 -11.54 -25.13 3.42
C ALA A 42 -11.02 -24.42 2.16
N ARG A 43 -11.44 -23.19 1.90
CA ARG A 43 -11.01 -22.38 0.75
C ARG A 43 -9.50 -22.11 0.75
N LEU A 44 -8.94 -21.77 1.90
CA LEU A 44 -7.51 -21.53 2.10
C LEU A 44 -6.69 -22.82 2.18
N ARG A 45 -7.34 -23.99 2.11
CA ARG A 45 -6.70 -25.33 2.17
C ARG A 45 -5.89 -25.53 3.45
N LEU A 46 -6.40 -25.00 4.59
CA LEU A 46 -5.76 -25.14 5.89
C LEU A 46 -6.16 -26.47 6.53
N PRO A 47 -5.22 -27.40 6.75
CA PRO A 47 -5.55 -28.70 7.35
C PRO A 47 -5.81 -28.55 8.85
N ALA A 48 -7.06 -28.84 9.27
CA ALA A 48 -7.56 -28.62 10.63
C ALA A 48 -6.68 -29.24 11.73
N THR A 49 -6.13 -30.43 11.48
CA THR A 49 -5.31 -31.22 12.43
C THR A 49 -3.84 -30.87 12.44
N ARG A 50 -3.36 -30.05 11.48
CA ARG A 50 -1.94 -29.70 11.41
C ARG A 50 -1.56 -28.78 12.56
N ARG A 51 -0.39 -29.07 13.18
CA ARG A 51 0.16 -28.21 14.23
C ARG A 51 0.68 -26.91 13.64
N LEU A 52 0.48 -25.80 14.38
CA LEU A 52 0.90 -24.47 13.94
C LEU A 52 2.41 -24.36 13.74
N ALA A 53 3.21 -25.07 14.54
CA ALA A 53 4.66 -25.15 14.35
C ALA A 53 5.09 -25.76 12.99
N HIS A 54 4.19 -26.46 12.32
CA HIS A 54 4.48 -27.11 11.02
C HIS A 54 3.80 -26.41 9.83
N LEU A 55 3.20 -25.25 10.05
CA LEU A 55 2.71 -24.41 8.96
C LEU A 55 3.88 -23.73 8.25
N SER A 56 3.80 -23.66 6.93
CA SER A 56 4.63 -22.74 6.17
C SER A 56 4.29 -21.29 6.53
N ARG A 57 5.17 -20.34 6.18
CA ARG A 57 4.87 -18.91 6.38
C ARG A 57 3.56 -18.49 5.69
N GLY A 58 3.36 -18.97 4.46
CA GLY A 58 2.12 -18.69 3.72
C GLY A 58 0.89 -19.29 4.37
N GLU A 59 0.95 -20.53 4.89
CA GLU A 59 -0.16 -21.14 5.64
C GLU A 59 -0.44 -20.39 6.95
N ALA A 60 0.60 -19.91 7.64
CA ALA A 60 0.44 -19.10 8.84
C ALA A 60 -0.23 -17.75 8.53
N GLY A 61 0.15 -17.06 7.44
CA GLY A 61 -0.51 -15.86 6.95
C GLY A 61 -1.99 -16.08 6.61
N LYS A 62 -2.30 -17.17 5.90
CA LYS A 62 -3.68 -17.59 5.60
C LYS A 62 -4.50 -17.84 6.87
N LEU A 63 -3.91 -18.49 7.88
CA LEU A 63 -4.57 -18.69 9.17
C LEU A 63 -4.81 -17.36 9.89
N SER A 64 -3.83 -16.45 9.89
CA SER A 64 -3.97 -15.13 10.48
C SER A 64 -5.13 -14.35 9.87
N LEU A 65 -5.24 -14.35 8.55
CA LEU A 65 -6.37 -13.75 7.85
C LEU A 65 -7.69 -14.38 8.24
N LEU A 66 -7.79 -15.71 8.25
CA LEU A 66 -9.00 -16.42 8.68
C LEU A 66 -9.44 -15.98 10.08
N LEU A 67 -8.50 -15.96 11.04
CA LEU A 67 -8.81 -15.58 12.42
C LEU A 67 -9.30 -14.14 12.52
N ALA A 68 -8.71 -13.23 11.71
CA ALA A 68 -9.09 -11.83 11.67
C ALA A 68 -10.46 -11.60 11.02
N LEU A 69 -10.85 -12.39 10.01
CA LEU A 69 -12.11 -12.22 9.29
C LEU A 69 -13.30 -12.92 9.96
N ALA A 70 -13.07 -14.05 10.65
CA ALA A 70 -14.13 -14.93 11.13
C ALA A 70 -15.08 -14.30 12.15
N HIS A 71 -14.70 -13.22 12.81
CA HIS A 71 -15.57 -12.49 13.72
C HIS A 71 -16.27 -11.28 13.10
N ARG A 72 -16.23 -11.15 11.75
CA ARG A 72 -16.88 -10.09 10.97
C ARG A 72 -16.52 -8.68 11.47
N PRO A 73 -15.25 -8.28 11.40
CA PRO A 73 -14.81 -6.95 11.85
C PRO A 73 -15.39 -5.82 10.99
N GLU A 74 -15.51 -4.63 11.58
CA GLU A 74 -15.86 -3.37 10.92
C GLU A 74 -14.61 -2.63 10.44
N LEU A 75 -13.48 -2.86 11.14
CA LEU A 75 -12.15 -2.37 10.78
C LEU A 75 -11.18 -3.54 10.72
N LEU A 76 -10.44 -3.65 9.64
CA LEU A 76 -9.40 -4.64 9.46
C LEU A 76 -8.05 -3.94 9.29
N ILE A 77 -7.09 -4.29 10.13
CA ILE A 77 -5.72 -3.79 10.07
C ILE A 77 -4.80 -4.94 9.67
N LEU A 78 -4.08 -4.77 8.57
CA LEU A 78 -3.23 -5.79 7.96
C LEU A 78 -1.80 -5.25 7.86
N ASP A 79 -0.87 -5.89 8.56
CA ASP A 79 0.54 -5.50 8.58
C ASP A 79 1.36 -6.46 7.71
N GLU A 80 1.81 -5.98 6.55
CA GLU A 80 2.54 -6.73 5.51
C GLU A 80 1.94 -8.13 5.23
N PRO A 81 0.62 -8.27 5.04
CA PRO A 81 -0.07 -9.56 5.10
C PRO A 81 0.30 -10.50 3.95
N THR A 82 0.92 -9.99 2.89
CA THR A 82 1.25 -10.74 1.67
C THR A 82 2.75 -10.98 1.48
N ASP A 83 3.61 -10.44 2.36
CA ASP A 83 5.08 -10.48 2.21
C ASP A 83 5.63 -11.92 2.06
N SER A 84 5.06 -12.86 2.80
CA SER A 84 5.52 -14.26 2.80
C SER A 84 4.76 -15.18 1.84
N LEU A 85 3.86 -14.65 1.02
CA LEU A 85 3.05 -15.40 0.08
C LEU A 85 3.71 -15.48 -1.31
N ASP A 86 3.61 -16.64 -1.95
CA ASP A 86 3.90 -16.74 -3.37
C ASP A 86 2.86 -15.97 -4.21
N PRO A 87 3.13 -15.66 -5.48
CA PRO A 87 2.24 -14.83 -6.30
C PRO A 87 0.80 -15.37 -6.41
N LEU A 88 0.61 -16.71 -6.43
CA LEU A 88 -0.71 -17.31 -6.50
C LEU A 88 -1.45 -17.17 -5.18
N ALA A 89 -0.79 -17.49 -4.07
CA ALA A 89 -1.37 -17.36 -2.73
C ALA A 89 -1.72 -15.90 -2.40
N ARG A 90 -0.90 -14.95 -2.86
CA ARG A 90 -1.13 -13.52 -2.73
C ARG A 90 -2.40 -13.08 -3.47
N ARG A 91 -2.57 -13.56 -4.70
CA ARG A 91 -3.78 -13.29 -5.48
C ARG A 91 -5.03 -13.84 -4.80
N GLU A 92 -4.99 -15.11 -4.34
CA GLU A 92 -6.07 -15.73 -3.58
C GLU A 92 -6.42 -14.93 -2.31
N PHE A 93 -5.40 -14.42 -1.61
CA PHE A 93 -5.56 -13.58 -0.42
C PHE A 93 -6.30 -12.28 -0.75
N MET A 94 -5.87 -11.58 -1.80
CA MET A 94 -6.47 -10.30 -2.20
C MET A 94 -7.91 -10.50 -2.71
N GLU A 95 -8.19 -11.54 -3.49
CA GLU A 95 -9.53 -11.87 -3.95
C GLU A 95 -10.48 -12.11 -2.77
N LEU A 96 -10.03 -12.87 -1.76
CA LEU A 96 -10.80 -13.13 -0.55
C LEU A 96 -11.05 -11.86 0.28
N LEU A 97 -10.06 -10.99 0.37
CA LEU A 97 -10.17 -9.70 1.06
C LEU A 97 -11.21 -8.80 0.39
N LEU A 98 -11.16 -8.70 -0.95
CA LEU A 98 -12.12 -7.90 -1.73
C LEU A 98 -13.55 -8.42 -1.60
N GLU A 99 -13.74 -9.74 -1.65
CA GLU A 99 -15.06 -10.35 -1.41
C GLU A 99 -15.57 -10.01 -0.02
N PHE A 100 -14.70 -10.10 1.01
CA PHE A 100 -15.07 -9.75 2.37
C PHE A 100 -15.49 -8.28 2.49
N ILE A 101 -14.76 -7.36 1.85
CA ILE A 101 -15.09 -5.92 1.83
C ILE A 101 -16.44 -5.70 1.15
N ALA A 102 -16.69 -6.35 0.01
CA ALA A 102 -17.94 -6.23 -0.74
C ALA A 102 -19.15 -6.69 0.10
N ASP A 103 -18.99 -7.78 0.86
CA ASP A 103 -20.05 -8.35 1.70
C ASP A 103 -20.31 -7.52 2.97
N THR A 104 -19.26 -6.96 3.59
CA THR A 104 -19.37 -6.37 4.94
C THR A 104 -19.27 -4.86 4.95
N ARG A 105 -18.73 -4.24 3.89
CA ARG A 105 -18.34 -2.82 3.83
C ARG A 105 -17.37 -2.44 4.94
N ALA A 106 -16.52 -3.37 5.37
CA ALA A 106 -15.49 -3.11 6.37
C ALA A 106 -14.45 -2.11 5.83
N THR A 107 -13.96 -1.25 6.70
CA THR A 107 -12.80 -0.42 6.41
C THR A 107 -11.53 -1.27 6.55
N VAL A 108 -10.60 -1.15 5.60
CA VAL A 108 -9.33 -1.87 5.62
C VAL A 108 -8.17 -0.88 5.62
N VAL A 109 -7.25 -1.06 6.55
CA VAL A 109 -5.94 -0.41 6.56
C VAL A 109 -4.90 -1.49 6.33
N ILE A 110 -4.11 -1.36 5.27
CA ILE A 110 -3.11 -2.34 4.88
C ILE A 110 -1.75 -1.67 4.70
N SER A 111 -0.72 -2.16 5.38
CA SER A 111 0.66 -1.80 5.08
C SER A 111 1.24 -2.76 4.04
N SER A 112 2.02 -2.25 3.11
CA SER A 112 2.78 -3.07 2.17
C SER A 112 3.92 -2.25 1.53
N HIS A 113 5.02 -2.92 1.27
CA HIS A 113 6.09 -2.39 0.41
C HIS A 113 5.84 -2.69 -1.09
N LEU A 114 4.82 -3.48 -1.42
CA LEU A 114 4.44 -3.83 -2.79
C LEU A 114 3.42 -2.82 -3.34
N VAL A 115 3.89 -1.61 -3.59
CA VAL A 115 3.07 -0.44 -3.95
C VAL A 115 2.19 -0.68 -5.18
N GLN A 116 2.68 -1.42 -6.18
CA GLN A 116 1.93 -1.72 -7.42
C GLN A 116 0.64 -2.51 -7.15
N GLU A 117 0.67 -3.43 -6.19
CA GLU A 117 -0.49 -4.25 -5.86
C GLU A 117 -1.55 -3.41 -5.15
N LEU A 118 -1.13 -2.60 -4.16
CA LEU A 118 -2.04 -1.73 -3.42
C LEU A 118 -2.75 -0.73 -4.34
N GLY A 119 -2.04 -0.17 -5.31
CA GLY A 119 -2.57 0.83 -6.23
C GLY A 119 -3.76 0.36 -7.08
N ARG A 120 -4.05 -0.94 -7.11
CA ARG A 120 -5.21 -1.51 -7.83
C ARG A 120 -6.45 -1.66 -6.96
N PHE A 121 -6.29 -1.66 -5.64
CA PHE A 121 -7.35 -2.03 -4.70
C PHE A 121 -7.63 -0.95 -3.66
N SER A 122 -6.68 -0.04 -3.42
CA SER A 122 -6.84 1.01 -2.42
C SER A 122 -7.53 2.24 -3.00
N ASP A 123 -8.48 2.78 -2.25
CA ASP A 123 -9.12 4.06 -2.56
C ASP A 123 -8.18 5.23 -2.18
N TRP A 124 -7.43 5.06 -1.09
CA TRP A 124 -6.51 6.03 -0.53
C TRP A 124 -5.13 5.43 -0.30
N VAL A 125 -4.11 6.27 -0.43
CA VAL A 125 -2.73 5.94 -0.08
C VAL A 125 -2.20 6.94 0.95
N ALA A 126 -1.45 6.40 1.90
CA ALA A 126 -0.72 7.15 2.91
C ALA A 126 0.76 6.75 2.81
N VAL A 127 1.65 7.71 2.61
CA VAL A 127 3.09 7.47 2.51
C VAL A 127 3.75 7.90 3.80
N MET A 128 4.49 6.98 4.41
CA MET A 128 5.24 7.23 5.64
C MET A 128 6.75 7.18 5.38
N LYS A 129 7.48 8.11 6.00
CA LYS A 129 8.95 8.16 5.99
C LYS A 129 9.44 8.44 7.40
N ASP A 130 10.34 7.60 7.92
CA ASP A 130 10.95 7.75 9.24
C ASP A 130 9.92 7.97 10.38
N GLY A 131 8.79 7.21 10.33
CA GLY A 131 7.72 7.29 11.31
C GLY A 131 6.79 8.49 11.14
N THR A 132 6.98 9.31 10.13
CA THR A 132 6.16 10.49 9.84
C THR A 132 5.30 10.27 8.60
N LEU A 133 4.03 10.64 8.67
CA LEU A 133 3.13 10.68 7.52
C LEU A 133 3.52 11.88 6.65
N ILE A 134 4.05 11.60 5.43
CA ILE A 134 4.50 12.66 4.52
C ILE A 134 3.49 12.96 3.41
N TRP A 135 2.56 12.03 3.13
CA TRP A 135 1.53 12.20 2.12
C TRP A 135 0.29 11.38 2.43
N GLU A 136 -0.88 11.95 2.17
CA GLU A 136 -2.17 11.25 2.23
C GLU A 136 -3.08 11.81 1.14
N THR A 137 -3.60 10.92 0.27
CA THR A 137 -4.41 11.34 -0.87
C THR A 137 -5.19 10.14 -1.43
N PRO A 138 -6.28 10.38 -2.19
CA PRO A 138 -6.83 9.33 -3.07
C PRO A 138 -5.74 8.73 -3.95
N THR A 139 -5.82 7.44 -4.25
CA THR A 139 -4.79 6.72 -5.03
C THR A 139 -4.54 7.36 -6.40
N SER A 140 -5.58 7.86 -7.07
CA SER A 140 -5.46 8.62 -8.31
C SER A 140 -4.69 9.93 -8.12
N GLY A 141 -4.92 10.62 -7.00
CA GLY A 141 -4.30 11.91 -6.69
C GLY A 141 -2.78 11.84 -6.58
N LEU A 142 -2.22 10.73 -6.10
CA LEU A 142 -0.77 10.56 -6.04
C LEU A 142 -0.14 10.48 -7.43
N ARG A 143 -0.75 9.74 -8.35
CA ARG A 143 -0.29 9.65 -9.75
C ARG A 143 -0.39 10.98 -10.48
N ASP A 144 -1.43 11.75 -10.18
CA ASP A 144 -1.63 13.06 -10.81
C ASP A 144 -0.67 14.12 -10.27
N ALA A 145 -0.33 14.03 -8.98
CA ALA A 145 0.49 15.03 -8.31
C ALA A 145 1.98 14.96 -8.67
N ILE A 146 2.50 13.78 -9.05
CA ILE A 146 3.95 13.58 -9.31
C ILE A 146 4.17 13.23 -10.77
N LYS A 147 5.08 13.97 -11.41
CA LYS A 147 5.45 13.78 -12.82
C LYS A 147 6.97 13.81 -12.94
N ARG A 148 7.48 13.21 -14.01
CA ARG A 148 8.86 13.47 -14.46
C ARG A 148 8.84 14.40 -15.67
N LEU A 149 9.62 15.46 -15.60
CA LEU A 149 9.83 16.40 -16.70
C LEU A 149 11.18 16.13 -17.32
N ARG A 150 11.22 15.80 -18.62
CA ARG A 150 12.47 15.78 -19.38
C ARG A 150 12.70 17.15 -19.96
N VAL A 151 13.83 17.75 -19.57
CA VAL A 151 14.20 19.11 -19.99
C VAL A 151 15.58 19.14 -20.64
N GLY A 152 15.85 20.12 -21.49
CA GLY A 152 17.21 20.41 -21.93
C GLY A 152 18.09 20.78 -20.73
N ALA A 153 19.37 20.41 -20.76
CA ALA A 153 20.29 20.70 -19.64
C ALA A 153 20.32 22.20 -19.33
N ALA A 154 19.98 22.51 -18.08
CA ALA A 154 19.99 23.87 -17.53
C ALA A 154 20.65 23.86 -16.15
N PRO A 155 21.97 23.56 -16.06
CA PRO A 155 22.67 23.30 -14.80
C PRO A 155 22.62 24.47 -13.83
N ASP A 156 22.55 25.70 -14.32
CA ASP A 156 22.52 26.92 -13.51
C ASP A 156 21.10 27.40 -13.16
N LEU A 157 20.08 26.66 -13.58
CA LEU A 157 18.71 27.09 -13.31
C LEU A 157 18.37 26.90 -11.84
N SER A 158 18.10 28.02 -11.17
CA SER A 158 17.50 27.99 -9.83
C SER A 158 16.07 27.46 -9.90
N THR A 159 15.75 26.49 -9.06
CA THR A 159 14.38 25.96 -8.89
C THR A 159 13.52 26.89 -8.02
N ALA A 160 14.11 27.89 -7.41
CA ALA A 160 13.39 28.88 -6.59
C ALA A 160 12.37 29.64 -7.43
N GLY A 161 11.14 29.71 -6.94
CA GLY A 161 10.03 30.41 -7.58
C GLY A 161 9.48 29.71 -8.83
N LEU A 162 9.74 28.41 -9.02
CA LEU A 162 8.93 27.57 -9.92
C LEU A 162 7.53 27.38 -9.32
N PRO A 163 6.49 27.25 -10.17
CA PRO A 163 5.11 27.09 -9.70
C PRO A 163 4.83 25.66 -9.17
N PHE A 164 5.82 24.81 -9.15
CA PHE A 164 5.79 23.42 -8.65
C PHE A 164 7.02 23.13 -7.81
N THR A 165 6.97 22.08 -7.01
CA THR A 165 8.12 21.64 -6.20
C THR A 165 8.96 20.64 -6.98
N VAL A 166 10.28 20.86 -7.04
CA VAL A 166 11.22 19.87 -7.58
C VAL A 166 11.65 18.93 -6.46
N LEU A 167 11.32 17.65 -6.59
CA LEU A 167 11.67 16.59 -5.64
C LEU A 167 13.08 16.06 -5.86
N GLY A 168 13.52 16.01 -7.12
CA GLY A 168 14.84 15.52 -7.50
C GLY A 168 15.21 15.92 -8.93
N ARG A 169 16.51 15.91 -9.23
CA ARG A 169 17.05 16.20 -10.56
C ARG A 169 18.13 15.17 -10.87
N GLU A 170 18.06 14.57 -12.06
CA GLU A 170 19.04 13.64 -12.58
C GLU A 170 19.54 14.15 -13.93
N THR A 171 20.87 14.22 -14.12
CA THR A 171 21.47 14.71 -15.38
C THR A 171 21.90 13.52 -16.23
N HIS A 172 21.44 13.51 -17.48
CA HIS A 172 21.77 12.50 -18.49
C HIS A 172 22.36 13.17 -19.75
N GLY A 173 23.64 13.42 -19.69
CA GLY A 173 24.37 14.10 -20.80
C GLY A 173 23.88 15.52 -21.04
N ARG A 174 23.11 15.75 -22.12
CA ARG A 174 22.54 17.06 -22.49
C ARG A 174 21.09 17.25 -22.09
N GLU A 175 20.59 16.38 -21.25
CA GLU A 175 19.23 16.42 -20.75
C GLU A 175 19.22 16.28 -19.24
N GLU A 176 18.17 16.79 -18.62
CA GLU A 176 17.86 16.54 -17.23
C GLU A 176 16.47 15.95 -17.13
N VAL A 177 16.29 15.09 -16.12
CA VAL A 177 15.00 14.57 -15.71
C VAL A 177 14.70 15.13 -14.32
N TRP A 178 13.61 15.87 -14.21
CA TRP A 178 13.17 16.46 -12.94
C TRP A 178 11.97 15.70 -12.43
N ALA A 179 12.07 15.11 -11.26
CA ALA A 179 10.91 14.64 -10.52
C ALA A 179 10.25 15.86 -9.86
N VAL A 180 8.96 16.09 -10.14
CA VAL A 180 8.25 17.30 -9.70
C VAL A 180 6.91 16.97 -9.08
N ARG A 181 6.46 17.81 -8.15
CA ARG A 181 5.15 17.77 -7.52
C ARG A 181 4.35 19.01 -7.86
N GLY A 182 3.05 18.81 -8.18
CA GLY A 182 2.13 19.91 -8.47
C GLY A 182 2.31 20.51 -9.85
N TRP A 183 2.78 19.72 -10.79
CA TRP A 183 2.85 20.12 -12.20
C TRP A 183 1.46 20.19 -12.83
N GLU A 184 1.22 21.28 -13.54
CA GLU A 184 0.04 21.47 -14.39
C GLU A 184 0.43 21.90 -15.82
N PRO A 185 -0.31 21.48 -16.86
CA PRO A 185 0.01 21.82 -18.24
C PRO A 185 0.14 23.32 -18.51
N ALA A 186 -0.62 24.15 -17.78
CA ALA A 186 -0.55 25.62 -17.87
C ALA A 186 0.82 26.20 -17.49
N MET A 187 1.61 25.47 -16.70
CA MET A 187 2.94 25.90 -16.23
C MET A 187 4.03 25.78 -17.33
N ARG A 188 3.72 25.14 -18.47
CA ARG A 188 4.64 25.03 -19.61
C ARG A 188 5.12 26.40 -20.09
N SER A 189 4.25 27.38 -20.13
CA SER A 189 4.60 28.75 -20.54
C SER A 189 5.58 29.41 -19.56
N THR A 190 5.44 29.16 -18.28
CA THR A 190 6.34 29.65 -17.23
C THR A 190 7.74 29.06 -17.38
N LEU A 191 7.86 27.79 -17.71
CA LEU A 191 9.17 27.17 -17.99
C LEU A 191 9.82 27.79 -19.23
N ALA A 192 9.07 28.00 -20.31
CA ALA A 192 9.56 28.61 -21.52
C ALA A 192 10.08 30.04 -21.29
N THR A 193 9.38 30.87 -20.49
CA THR A 193 9.84 32.23 -20.16
C THR A 193 11.12 32.24 -19.31
N ARG A 194 11.41 31.14 -18.61
CA ARG A 194 12.65 30.94 -17.84
C ARG A 194 13.76 30.28 -18.66
N GLY A 195 13.55 30.06 -19.96
CA GLY A 195 14.52 29.44 -20.84
C GLY A 195 14.69 27.93 -20.66
N VAL A 196 13.72 27.27 -20.01
CA VAL A 196 13.72 25.81 -19.86
C VAL A 196 13.09 25.17 -21.07
N ASP A 197 13.85 24.34 -21.80
CA ASP A 197 13.39 23.55 -22.93
C ASP A 197 12.68 22.27 -22.42
N LEU A 198 11.38 22.36 -22.13
CA LEU A 198 10.58 21.22 -21.72
C LEU A 198 10.26 20.33 -22.92
N ARG A 199 10.86 19.15 -22.98
CA ARG A 199 10.74 18.18 -24.06
C ARG A 199 9.58 17.24 -23.87
N GLU A 200 9.42 16.70 -22.65
CA GLU A 200 8.44 15.68 -22.36
C GLU A 200 7.94 15.77 -20.91
N VAL A 201 6.65 15.45 -20.72
CA VAL A 201 6.06 15.22 -19.41
C VAL A 201 5.70 13.75 -19.33
N ILE A 202 6.24 13.06 -18.34
CA ILE A 202 6.09 11.62 -18.17
C ILE A 202 5.21 11.36 -16.97
N ASP A 203 4.11 10.66 -17.20
CA ASP A 203 3.23 10.15 -16.14
C ASP A 203 3.91 8.98 -15.43
N LEU A 204 3.72 8.90 -14.12
CA LEU A 204 4.35 7.89 -13.30
C LEU A 204 3.33 6.87 -12.79
N GLU A 205 3.77 5.62 -12.71
CA GLU A 205 3.05 4.61 -11.94
C GLU A 205 3.22 4.87 -10.44
N LEU A 206 2.32 4.28 -9.62
CA LEU A 206 2.29 4.54 -8.18
C LEU A 206 3.61 4.24 -7.48
N GLU A 207 4.29 3.18 -7.89
CA GLU A 207 5.61 2.79 -7.35
C GLU A 207 6.68 3.84 -7.66
N ASP A 208 6.72 4.35 -8.89
CA ASP A 208 7.64 5.42 -9.26
C ASP A 208 7.36 6.70 -8.46
N CYS A 209 6.09 7.06 -8.29
CA CYS A 209 5.71 8.20 -7.44
C CYS A 209 6.23 8.03 -5.99
N TYR A 210 6.06 6.83 -5.44
CA TYR A 210 6.58 6.49 -4.10
C TYR A 210 8.10 6.64 -4.03
N VAL A 211 8.83 6.11 -5.04
CA VAL A 211 10.30 6.20 -5.09
C VAL A 211 10.76 7.65 -5.13
N GLU A 212 10.11 8.51 -5.92
CA GLU A 212 10.48 9.92 -5.99
C GLU A 212 10.23 10.66 -4.66
N LEU A 213 9.13 10.34 -3.97
CA LEU A 213 8.86 10.89 -2.63
C LEU A 213 9.91 10.47 -1.60
N MET A 214 10.30 9.18 -1.63
CA MET A 214 11.28 8.65 -0.68
C MET A 214 12.70 9.20 -0.90
N ARG A 215 13.04 9.56 -2.14
CA ARG A 215 14.34 10.17 -2.51
C ARG A 215 14.40 11.65 -2.21
N ALA A 216 13.27 12.33 -2.09
CA ALA A 216 13.23 13.76 -1.83
C ALA A 216 14.03 14.13 -0.56
N PRO A 217 14.93 15.14 -0.62
CA PRO A 217 15.84 15.46 0.49
C PRO A 217 15.14 16.09 1.70
N GLU A 218 14.00 16.72 1.52
CA GLU A 218 13.22 17.33 2.60
C GLU A 218 11.91 16.57 2.83
N PRO A 219 11.43 16.49 4.07
CA PRO A 219 10.08 16.01 4.32
C PRO A 219 9.10 16.90 3.56
N VAL A 220 8.43 16.29 2.60
CA VAL A 220 7.31 16.92 1.91
C VAL A 220 6.27 17.21 2.98
N GLU A 221 5.92 18.49 3.23
CA GLU A 221 4.87 18.85 4.18
C GLU A 221 3.63 18.02 3.87
N ALA A 222 3.07 17.37 4.91
CA ALA A 222 1.93 16.50 4.76
C ALA A 222 0.79 17.26 4.07
N THR A 223 0.53 16.93 2.82
CA THR A 223 -0.60 17.51 2.09
C THR A 223 -1.81 16.65 2.42
N HIS A 224 -2.62 17.12 3.37
CA HIS A 224 -3.95 16.57 3.59
C HIS A 224 -4.84 17.08 2.45
N ALA A 225 -5.15 16.23 1.47
CA ALA A 225 -6.28 16.50 0.60
C ALA A 225 -7.53 16.35 1.47
N ALA A 226 -8.23 17.45 1.73
CA ALA A 226 -9.52 17.40 2.41
C ALA A 226 -10.48 16.52 1.61
N PRO A 227 -11.34 15.72 2.30
CA PRO A 227 -12.33 14.86 1.67
C PRO A 227 -13.36 15.62 0.84
#